data_9cce817ee58e97bc5bef03b48b949a61
#
_entry.id   9cce817ee58e97bc5bef03b48b949a61
#
_cell.length_a   1.000
_cell.length_b   1.000
_cell.length_c   1.000
_cell.angle_alpha   90.00
_cell.angle_beta   90.00
_cell.angle_gamma   90.00
#
_symmetry.space_group_name_H-M   'P 1'
#
loop_
_entity.id
_entity.type
_entity.pdbx_description
1 polymer ?
#
loop_
_entity_poly.entity_id
_entity_poly.type
_entity_poly.pdbx_seq_one_letter_code
_entity_poly.pdbx_strand_id
1 'polypeptide(L)'
;LLSNEMTCGALLMLDMNDFKEINDNYGHAIGDKIITKTAKRLKEMFRNDDILCRLGGDEFMILCRNIDEISIRMKLEDVTRQMKIPYLIEEYQIMAPLSIGFVMIPLYGTTFNNLYKKADIALYKAKQDGLASYRMYHDDMNKKAL
;
A
#
# COMPACT_ATOMS: atom_id res chain seq x y z
N LEU A 1 -3.04 -17.82 0.40
CA LEU A 1 -3.43 -18.47 -0.80
C LEU A 1 -4.82 -18.06 -1.26
N LEU A 2 -4.97 -17.96 -2.57
CA LEU A 2 -6.22 -17.48 -3.13
C LEU A 2 -7.27 -18.57 -3.12
N SER A 3 -8.45 -18.21 -2.63
CA SER A 3 -9.59 -19.14 -2.60
C SER A 3 -10.20 -19.28 -3.99
N ASN A 4 -10.72 -20.46 -4.29
CA ASN A 4 -11.50 -20.68 -5.52
C ASN A 4 -12.76 -19.81 -5.56
N GLU A 5 -13.19 -19.29 -4.43
CA GLU A 5 -14.35 -18.41 -4.35
C GLU A 5 -14.06 -16.99 -4.82
N MET A 6 -12.77 -16.63 -4.87
CA MET A 6 -12.38 -15.30 -5.31
C MET A 6 -12.39 -15.23 -6.82
N THR A 7 -13.33 -14.48 -7.38
CA THR A 7 -13.44 -14.28 -8.82
C THR A 7 -12.58 -13.11 -9.31
N CYS A 8 -12.37 -12.11 -8.46
CA CYS A 8 -11.52 -10.96 -8.77
C CYS A 8 -11.02 -10.35 -7.47
N GLY A 9 -9.98 -9.56 -7.59
CA GLY A 9 -9.42 -8.90 -6.44
C GLY A 9 -8.19 -8.10 -6.80
N ALA A 10 -7.50 -7.60 -5.78
CA ALA A 10 -6.28 -6.83 -5.95
C ALA A 10 -5.32 -7.11 -4.81
N LEU A 11 -4.04 -7.23 -5.13
CA LEU A 11 -2.99 -7.29 -4.11
C LEU A 11 -2.26 -5.96 -4.11
N LEU A 12 -2.23 -5.32 -2.96
CA LEU A 12 -1.61 -4.01 -2.76
C LEU A 12 -0.33 -4.15 -1.96
N MET A 13 0.72 -3.46 -2.42
CA MET A 13 1.95 -3.29 -1.65
C MET A 13 2.06 -1.80 -1.31
N LEU A 14 2.26 -1.50 -0.05
CA LEU A 14 2.28 -0.13 0.45
C LEU A 14 3.57 0.12 1.20
N ASP A 15 4.15 1.30 1.00
CA ASP A 15 5.39 1.69 1.66
C ASP A 15 5.30 3.14 2.07
N MET A 16 5.72 3.43 3.30
CA MET A 16 5.70 4.79 3.83
C MET A 16 6.82 5.61 3.19
N ASN A 17 6.47 6.80 2.76
CA ASN A 17 7.44 7.72 2.17
C ASN A 17 8.29 8.36 3.27
N ASP A 18 9.61 8.33 3.07
CA ASP A 18 10.56 9.03 3.93
C ASP A 18 10.47 8.67 5.41
N PHE A 19 10.13 7.41 5.70
CA PHE A 19 10.00 6.97 7.09
C PHE A 19 11.32 7.05 7.87
N LYS A 20 12.43 6.84 7.19
CA LYS A 20 13.73 6.98 7.82
C LYS A 20 13.94 8.40 8.36
N GLU A 21 13.49 9.41 7.61
CA GLU A 21 13.59 10.80 8.05
C GLU A 21 12.73 11.04 9.30
N ILE A 22 11.59 10.38 9.39
CA ILE A 22 10.76 10.50 10.59
C ILE A 22 11.51 9.96 11.80
N ASN A 23 12.13 8.79 11.68
CA ASN A 23 12.93 8.24 12.76
C ASN A 23 14.10 9.14 13.10
N ASP A 24 14.77 9.66 12.10
CA ASP A 24 15.96 10.52 12.32
C ASP A 24 15.57 11.83 13.02
N ASN A 25 14.42 12.40 12.67
CA ASN A 25 14.01 13.70 13.20
C ASN A 25 13.27 13.61 14.54
N TYR A 26 12.49 12.53 14.76
CA TYR A 26 11.62 12.43 15.92
C TYR A 26 11.94 11.26 16.84
N GLY A 27 12.82 10.35 16.42
CA GLY A 27 13.19 9.19 17.19
C GLY A 27 12.33 7.96 16.88
N HIS A 28 12.88 6.78 17.21
CA HIS A 28 12.22 5.51 16.91
C HIS A 28 10.92 5.31 17.67
N ALA A 29 10.79 5.85 18.87
CA ALA A 29 9.54 5.72 19.64
C ALA A 29 8.39 6.39 18.92
N ILE A 30 8.62 7.57 18.35
CA ILE A 30 7.59 8.27 17.56
C ILE A 30 7.36 7.56 16.24
N GLY A 31 8.43 7.07 15.60
CA GLY A 31 8.30 6.26 14.39
C GLY A 31 7.40 5.05 14.60
N ASP A 32 7.56 4.35 15.72
CA ASP A 32 6.71 3.21 16.05
C ASP A 32 5.25 3.61 16.22
N LYS A 33 4.99 4.76 16.82
CA LYS A 33 3.63 5.28 16.96
C LYS A 33 3.03 5.63 15.59
N ILE A 34 3.84 6.17 14.69
CA ILE A 34 3.41 6.47 13.33
C ILE A 34 2.99 5.18 12.62
N ILE A 35 3.79 4.11 12.72
CA ILE A 35 3.45 2.82 12.11
C ILE A 35 2.14 2.28 12.66
N THR A 36 1.96 2.33 13.98
CA THR A 36 0.73 1.86 14.63
C THR A 36 -0.49 2.66 14.15
N LYS A 37 -0.35 3.98 14.07
CA LYS A 37 -1.44 4.83 13.61
C LYS A 37 -1.73 4.64 12.12
N THR A 38 -0.70 4.40 11.33
CA THR A 38 -0.87 4.09 9.90
C THR A 38 -1.63 2.79 9.72
N ALA A 39 -1.26 1.74 10.44
CA ALA A 39 -1.97 0.46 10.39
C ALA A 39 -3.43 0.62 10.77
N LYS A 40 -3.70 1.36 11.83
CA LYS A 40 -5.08 1.60 12.29
C LYS A 40 -5.89 2.35 11.25
N ARG A 41 -5.31 3.40 10.67
CA ARG A 41 -5.99 4.21 9.65
C ARG A 41 -6.30 3.37 8.42
N LEU A 42 -5.35 2.56 7.98
CA LEU A 42 -5.57 1.65 6.85
C LEU A 42 -6.69 0.66 7.15
N LYS A 43 -6.66 0.06 8.33
CA LYS A 43 -7.67 -0.92 8.71
C LYS A 43 -9.08 -0.32 8.70
N GLU A 44 -9.20 0.94 9.08
CA GLU A 44 -10.49 1.63 9.09
C GLU A 44 -11.01 1.95 7.69
N MET A 45 -10.11 2.05 6.71
CA MET A 45 -10.48 2.38 5.34
C MET A 45 -10.77 1.16 4.47
N PHE A 46 -10.41 -0.02 4.90
CA PHE A 46 -10.64 -1.25 4.15
C PHE A 46 -11.71 -2.09 4.83
N ARG A 47 -12.26 -3.06 4.06
CA ARG A 47 -13.35 -3.89 4.56
C ARG A 47 -12.82 -4.94 5.54
N ASN A 48 -13.72 -5.47 6.38
CA ASN A 48 -13.34 -6.47 7.38
C ASN A 48 -12.79 -7.76 6.76
N ASP A 49 -13.22 -8.11 5.55
CA ASP A 49 -12.74 -9.32 4.89
C ASP A 49 -11.51 -9.05 4.00
N ASP A 50 -11.05 -7.81 3.92
CA ASP A 50 -9.76 -7.52 3.33
C ASP A 50 -8.66 -7.89 4.31
N ILE A 51 -7.56 -8.44 3.80
CA ILE A 51 -6.48 -8.92 4.65
C ILE A 51 -5.34 -7.90 4.66
N LEU A 52 -5.10 -7.32 5.82
CA LEU A 52 -4.02 -6.36 6.02
C LEU A 52 -2.89 -7.03 6.78
N CYS A 53 -1.68 -6.93 6.25
CA CYS A 53 -0.46 -7.44 6.85
C CYS A 53 0.60 -6.36 6.91
N ARG A 54 1.33 -6.29 8.02
CA ARG A 54 2.58 -5.52 8.04
C ARG A 54 3.71 -6.49 7.69
N LEU A 55 4.48 -6.14 6.65
CA LEU A 55 5.58 -7.01 6.20
C LEU A 55 6.85 -6.80 7.02
N GLY A 56 7.00 -5.65 7.61
CA GLY A 56 8.16 -5.29 8.40
C GLY A 56 8.52 -3.84 8.15
N GLY A 57 9.25 -3.21 9.10
CA GLY A 57 9.59 -1.81 8.95
C GLY A 57 8.36 -0.98 8.64
N ASP A 58 8.41 -0.29 7.52
CA ASP A 58 7.38 0.63 7.07
C ASP A 58 6.56 0.10 5.89
N GLU A 59 6.53 -1.22 5.69
CA GLU A 59 5.85 -1.86 4.56
C GLU A 59 4.60 -2.60 4.99
N PHE A 60 3.55 -2.47 4.18
CA PHE A 60 2.27 -3.15 4.38
C PHE A 60 1.83 -3.86 3.11
N MET A 61 0.99 -4.84 3.27
CA MET A 61 0.37 -5.56 2.16
C MET A 61 -1.12 -5.72 2.46
N ILE A 62 -1.94 -5.50 1.44
CA ILE A 62 -3.39 -5.68 1.59
C ILE A 62 -3.89 -6.54 0.45
N LEU A 63 -4.63 -7.59 0.78
CA LEU A 63 -5.35 -8.39 -0.20
C LEU A 63 -6.81 -7.99 -0.17
N CYS A 64 -7.28 -7.40 -1.25
CA CYS A 64 -8.67 -7.00 -1.41
C CYS A 64 -9.40 -8.02 -2.25
N ARG A 65 -10.45 -8.59 -1.71
CA ARG A 65 -11.23 -9.63 -2.36
C ARG A 65 -12.45 -9.03 -3.03
N ASN A 66 -12.85 -9.63 -4.15
CA ASN A 66 -14.10 -9.28 -4.84
C ASN A 66 -14.21 -7.78 -5.12
N ILE A 67 -13.17 -7.25 -5.76
CA ILE A 67 -13.13 -5.85 -6.14
C ILE A 67 -12.59 -5.75 -7.57
N ASP A 68 -13.21 -4.91 -8.38
CA ASP A 68 -12.75 -4.68 -9.75
C ASP A 68 -11.80 -3.49 -9.83
N GLU A 69 -11.24 -3.26 -11.01
CA GLU A 69 -10.24 -2.22 -11.20
C GLU A 69 -10.79 -0.83 -10.90
N ILE A 70 -12.00 -0.53 -11.37
CA ILE A 70 -12.59 0.81 -11.16
C ILE A 70 -12.77 1.08 -9.67
N SER A 71 -13.30 0.10 -8.95
CA SER A 71 -13.55 0.25 -7.52
C SER A 71 -12.27 0.38 -6.71
N ILE A 72 -11.24 -0.40 -7.04
CA ILE A 72 -9.98 -0.29 -6.30
C ILE A 72 -9.31 1.07 -6.58
N ARG A 73 -9.36 1.56 -7.80
CA ARG A 73 -8.80 2.87 -8.11
C ARG A 73 -9.49 3.98 -7.34
N MET A 74 -10.82 3.93 -7.25
CA MET A 74 -11.57 4.91 -6.46
C MET A 74 -11.17 4.84 -4.99
N LYS A 75 -11.01 3.63 -4.46
CA LYS A 75 -10.58 3.43 -3.09
C LYS A 75 -9.19 4.01 -2.86
N LEU A 76 -8.26 3.77 -3.78
CA LEU A 76 -6.89 4.27 -3.61
C LEU A 76 -6.78 5.78 -3.75
N GLU A 77 -7.64 6.40 -4.54
CA GLU A 77 -7.74 7.87 -4.54
C GLU A 77 -8.07 8.38 -3.15
N ASP A 78 -9.04 7.74 -2.50
CA ASP A 78 -9.44 8.13 -1.15
C ASP A 78 -8.34 7.82 -0.14
N VAL A 79 -7.73 6.64 -0.23
CA VAL A 79 -6.67 6.24 0.70
C VAL A 79 -5.49 7.20 0.63
N THR A 80 -5.00 7.50 -0.57
CA THR A 80 -3.85 8.39 -0.71
C THR A 80 -4.16 9.79 -0.21
N ARG A 81 -5.40 10.26 -0.41
CA ARG A 81 -5.81 11.55 0.12
C ARG A 81 -5.86 11.54 1.65
N GLN A 82 -6.44 10.51 2.25
CA GLN A 82 -6.55 10.39 3.71
C GLN A 82 -5.18 10.24 4.36
N MET A 83 -4.26 9.57 3.71
CA MET A 83 -2.93 9.36 4.27
C MET A 83 -2.05 10.61 4.23
N LYS A 84 -2.50 11.65 3.56
CA LYS A 84 -1.82 12.96 3.61
C LYS A 84 -2.21 13.76 4.85
N ILE A 85 -3.23 13.35 5.58
CA ILE A 85 -3.64 14.03 6.81
C ILE A 85 -2.59 13.75 7.88
N PRO A 86 -1.98 14.79 8.48
CA PRO A 86 -0.94 14.60 9.48
C PRO A 86 -1.44 13.81 10.69
N TYR A 87 -0.54 13.05 11.27
CA TYR A 87 -0.79 12.42 12.57
C TYR A 87 -0.45 13.39 13.68
N LEU A 88 -1.29 13.43 14.70
CA LEU A 88 -1.04 14.22 15.89
C LEU A 88 -0.44 13.30 16.95
N ILE A 89 0.83 13.49 17.24
CA ILE A 89 1.56 12.67 18.21
C ILE A 89 2.30 13.60 19.16
N GLU A 90 1.92 13.55 20.45
CA GLU A 90 2.44 14.47 21.46
C GLU A 90 2.18 15.90 20.99
N GLU A 91 3.22 16.72 20.82
CA GLU A 91 3.06 18.09 20.35
C GLU A 91 3.29 18.23 18.85
N TYR A 92 3.56 17.12 18.16
CA TYR A 92 3.95 17.15 16.75
C TYR A 92 2.81 16.85 15.82
N GLN A 93 2.83 17.48 14.64
CA GLN A 93 2.00 17.11 13.51
C GLN A 93 2.93 16.52 12.46
N ILE A 94 2.78 15.23 12.18
CA ILE A 94 3.72 14.52 11.30
C ILE A 94 2.97 13.93 10.12
N MET A 95 3.38 14.28 8.91
CA MET A 95 2.88 13.67 7.69
C MET A 95 3.66 12.40 7.40
N ALA A 96 2.92 11.34 7.11
CA ALA A 96 3.52 10.05 6.75
C ALA A 96 2.74 9.43 5.60
N PRO A 97 2.85 10.00 4.39
CA PRO A 97 2.11 9.48 3.24
C PRO A 97 2.67 8.15 2.77
N LEU A 98 1.84 7.42 2.02
CA LEU A 98 2.20 6.11 1.47
C LEU A 98 2.29 6.17 -0.05
N SER A 99 3.17 5.35 -0.61
CA SER A 99 3.11 4.98 -2.02
C SER A 99 2.53 3.58 -2.11
N ILE A 100 1.76 3.31 -3.14
CA ILE A 100 1.02 2.06 -3.30
C ILE A 100 1.22 1.51 -4.70
N GLY A 101 1.63 0.24 -4.77
CA GLY A 101 1.62 -0.51 -6.01
C GLY A 101 0.59 -1.62 -5.89
N PHE A 102 -0.16 -1.89 -6.96
CA PHE A 102 -1.14 -2.97 -6.89
C PHE A 102 -1.23 -3.73 -8.19
N VAL A 103 -1.69 -4.96 -8.11
CA VAL A 103 -1.89 -5.85 -9.24
C VAL A 103 -3.27 -6.47 -9.16
N MET A 104 -3.95 -6.55 -10.29
CA MET A 104 -5.29 -7.14 -10.37
C MET A 104 -5.22 -8.65 -10.46
N ILE A 105 -6.17 -9.32 -9.83
CA ILE A 105 -6.33 -10.77 -9.78
C ILE A 105 -7.65 -11.10 -10.48
N PRO A 106 -7.70 -12.08 -11.36
CA PRO A 106 -6.66 -13.02 -11.79
C PRO A 106 -5.91 -12.58 -13.04
N LEU A 107 -6.10 -11.37 -13.52
CA LEU A 107 -5.59 -10.89 -14.81
C LEU A 107 -4.09 -11.14 -14.96
N TYR A 108 -3.32 -10.89 -13.92
CA TYR A 108 -1.86 -11.01 -13.96
C TYR A 108 -1.33 -12.19 -13.17
N GLY A 109 -2.19 -13.11 -12.78
CA GLY A 109 -1.79 -14.32 -12.11
C GLY A 109 -2.65 -14.66 -10.92
N THR A 110 -2.41 -15.84 -10.35
CA THR A 110 -3.17 -16.34 -9.22
C THR A 110 -2.27 -16.86 -8.09
N THR A 111 -0.95 -16.95 -8.33
CA THR A 111 -0.03 -17.36 -7.27
C THR A 111 0.48 -16.15 -6.52
N PHE A 112 0.69 -16.32 -5.24
CA PHE A 112 1.18 -15.23 -4.40
C PHE A 112 2.52 -14.68 -4.89
N ASN A 113 3.45 -15.57 -5.23
CA ASN A 113 4.79 -15.12 -5.66
C ASN A 113 4.73 -14.23 -6.89
N ASN A 114 3.93 -14.59 -7.88
CA ASN A 114 3.78 -13.78 -9.10
C ASN A 114 3.13 -12.45 -8.80
N LEU A 115 2.07 -12.47 -8.01
CA LEU A 115 1.34 -11.25 -7.66
C LEU A 115 2.18 -10.31 -6.81
N TYR A 116 2.90 -10.86 -5.85
CA TYR A 116 3.77 -10.08 -4.98
C TYR A 116 4.85 -9.34 -5.79
N LYS A 117 5.52 -10.06 -6.67
CA LYS A 117 6.57 -9.46 -7.52
C LYS A 117 6.02 -8.32 -8.37
N LYS A 118 4.84 -8.54 -8.95
CA LYS A 118 4.23 -7.55 -9.85
C LYS A 118 3.76 -6.32 -9.07
N ALA A 119 3.14 -6.52 -7.92
CA ALA A 119 2.73 -5.40 -7.07
C ALA A 119 3.95 -4.60 -6.60
N ASP A 120 5.05 -5.28 -6.30
CA ASP A 120 6.29 -4.63 -5.87
C ASP A 120 6.90 -3.79 -6.99
N ILE A 121 6.85 -4.27 -8.23
CA ILE A 121 7.30 -3.50 -9.40
C ILE A 121 6.45 -2.24 -9.54
N ALA A 122 5.14 -2.37 -9.39
CA ALA A 122 4.23 -1.23 -9.44
C ALA A 122 4.51 -0.22 -8.32
N LEU A 123 4.82 -0.71 -7.13
CA LEU A 123 5.19 0.13 -6.00
C LEU A 123 6.45 0.96 -6.31
N TYR A 124 7.45 0.32 -6.90
CA TYR A 124 8.66 1.02 -7.29
C TYR A 124 8.34 2.18 -8.24
N LYS A 125 7.46 1.92 -9.22
CA LYS A 125 7.02 2.96 -10.16
C LYS A 125 6.24 4.07 -9.46
N ALA A 126 5.40 3.72 -8.51
CA ALA A 126 4.65 4.71 -7.74
C ALA A 126 5.59 5.64 -6.99
N LYS A 127 6.66 5.10 -6.41
CA LYS A 127 7.65 5.92 -5.70
C LYS A 127 8.36 6.88 -6.64
N GLN A 128 8.58 6.49 -7.89
CA GLN A 128 9.19 7.38 -8.88
C GLN A 128 8.27 8.54 -9.27
N ASP A 129 6.95 8.35 -9.13
CA ASP A 129 5.97 9.41 -9.42
C ASP A 129 5.90 10.48 -8.34
N GLY A 130 6.46 10.22 -7.17
CA GLY A 130 6.46 11.15 -6.06
C GLY A 130 5.72 10.62 -4.85
N LEU A 131 5.50 11.49 -3.86
CA LEU A 131 4.86 11.11 -2.61
C LEU A 131 3.37 10.84 -2.82
N ALA A 132 2.85 9.89 -2.04
CA ALA A 132 1.43 9.60 -1.98
C ALA A 132 0.83 9.22 -3.33
N SER A 133 1.59 8.45 -4.12
CA SER A 133 1.17 7.97 -5.44
C SER A 133 0.69 6.54 -5.38
N TYR A 134 -0.13 6.14 -6.35
CA TYR A 134 -0.46 4.73 -6.52
C TYR A 134 -0.35 4.36 -8.00
N ARG A 135 0.04 3.12 -8.25
CA ARG A 135 0.20 2.60 -9.61
C ARG A 135 -0.31 1.18 -9.70
N MET A 136 -1.00 0.88 -10.79
CA MET A 136 -1.38 -0.48 -11.12
C MET A 136 -0.28 -1.12 -11.95
N TYR A 137 -0.02 -2.42 -11.70
CA TYR A 137 0.92 -3.18 -12.51
C TYR A 137 0.42 -3.35 -13.93
N HIS A 138 1.31 -3.14 -14.88
CA HIS A 138 1.12 -3.48 -16.28
C HIS A 138 2.37 -4.21 -16.78
N ASP A 139 2.21 -5.07 -17.77
CA ASP A 139 3.34 -5.83 -18.32
C ASP A 139 4.46 -4.93 -18.86
N ASP A 140 4.13 -3.73 -19.31
CA ASP A 140 5.13 -2.75 -19.77
C ASP A 140 6.14 -2.39 -18.69
N MET A 141 5.71 -2.38 -17.44
CA MET A 141 6.60 -2.08 -16.31
C MET A 141 7.68 -3.12 -16.15
N ASN A 142 7.34 -4.38 -16.37
CA ASN A 142 8.29 -5.48 -16.27
C ASN A 142 9.37 -5.36 -17.36
N LYS A 143 8.98 -5.00 -18.57
CA LYS A 143 9.92 -4.80 -19.68
C LYS A 143 10.88 -3.66 -19.40
N LYS A 144 10.40 -2.59 -18.82
CA LYS A 144 11.21 -1.40 -18.50
C LYS A 144 12.14 -1.63 -17.32
N ALA A 145 11.85 -2.58 -16.47
CA ALA A 145 12.69 -2.91 -15.33
C ALA A 145 13.94 -3.68 -15.72
N LEU A 146 13.97 -4.24 -16.92
CA LEU A 146 15.12 -4.93 -17.47
C LEU A 146 16.09 -3.91 -18.12
#